data_7747ab08508ed8fbef455878d09b9bf6
#
_entry.id   7747ab08508ed8fbef455878d09b9bf6
#
_cell.length_a   1.000
_cell.length_b   1.000
_cell.length_c   1.000
_cell.angle_alpha   90.00
_cell.angle_beta   90.00
_cell.angle_gamma   90.00
#
_symmetry.space_group_name_H-M   'P 1'
#
loop_
_entity.id
_entity.type
_entity.pdbx_description
1 polymer ?
#
loop_
_entity_poly.entity_id
_entity_poly.type
_entity_poly.pdbx_seq_one_letter_code
_entity_poly.pdbx_strand_id
1 'polypeptide(L)'
;PSRPKFYVHDMFPYPSGAGLHVGHPLGYIASDIYSRYKRLCGYNVLHPMGYDAFGLPAEQYAIQTGQHPAVTTEKNIARYREQLDKIGFCYDWNREVRTCDPEYYKWTQWAFLKMFAHYYDRKEQKAKPIEELVEHFAAHGTEGVDAACTTEMNFTAEQWGAMSEAEREQTLQNYRL
;
A
#
# COMPACT_ATOMS: atom_id res chain seq x y z
N PRO A 1 -21.97 5.37 23.38
CA PRO A 1 -20.77 6.15 23.71
C PRO A 1 -20.19 5.84 25.09
N SER A 2 -21.00 5.26 26.02
CA SER A 2 -20.59 4.99 27.40
C SER A 2 -19.87 3.67 27.64
N ARG A 3 -19.87 2.74 26.64
CA ARG A 3 -19.19 1.44 26.77
C ARG A 3 -17.71 1.58 26.40
N PRO A 4 -16.80 0.84 27.09
CA PRO A 4 -15.39 0.82 26.72
C PRO A 4 -15.23 0.29 25.31
N LYS A 5 -14.35 0.90 24.52
CA LYS A 5 -14.10 0.52 23.13
C LYS A 5 -13.15 -0.67 23.08
N PHE A 6 -13.38 -1.55 22.10
CA PHE A 6 -12.51 -2.66 21.81
C PHE A 6 -12.41 -2.86 20.29
N TYR A 7 -11.22 -3.07 19.78
CA TYR A 7 -10.96 -3.26 18.37
C TYR A 7 -10.38 -4.65 18.13
N VAL A 8 -11.00 -5.39 17.20
CA VAL A 8 -10.53 -6.68 16.71
C VAL A 8 -10.19 -6.52 15.24
N HIS A 9 -9.02 -6.93 14.84
CA HIS A 9 -8.55 -6.79 13.47
C HIS A 9 -8.05 -8.12 12.94
N ASP A 10 -8.56 -8.50 11.76
CA ASP A 10 -8.10 -9.63 10.98
C ASP A 10 -7.25 -9.17 9.78
N MET A 11 -6.41 -10.05 9.28
CA MET A 11 -5.76 -9.85 8.00
C MET A 11 -6.80 -10.02 6.89
N PHE A 12 -6.97 -8.99 6.07
CA PHE A 12 -7.92 -9.02 4.96
C PHE A 12 -7.57 -10.10 3.94
N PRO A 13 -8.56 -10.86 3.43
CA PRO A 13 -8.31 -11.82 2.38
C PRO A 13 -7.99 -11.12 1.07
N TYR A 14 -7.14 -11.75 0.28
CA TYR A 14 -6.89 -11.37 -1.10
C TYR A 14 -7.90 -12.07 -2.02
N PRO A 15 -8.80 -11.37 -2.71
CA PRO A 15 -9.87 -11.98 -3.50
C PRO A 15 -9.35 -12.45 -4.88
N SER A 16 -8.25 -13.21 -4.91
CA SER A 16 -7.59 -13.69 -6.13
C SER A 16 -8.23 -14.93 -6.74
N GLY A 17 -9.08 -15.63 -5.99
CA GLY A 17 -9.71 -16.88 -6.42
C GLY A 17 -11.24 -16.82 -6.40
N ALA A 18 -11.87 -17.89 -6.86
CA ALA A 18 -13.33 -18.02 -6.95
C ALA A 18 -14.03 -18.20 -5.58
N GLY A 19 -13.33 -18.03 -4.48
CA GLY A 19 -13.85 -18.14 -3.11
C GLY A 19 -12.77 -18.39 -2.06
N LEU A 20 -13.21 -18.43 -0.80
CA LEU A 20 -12.36 -18.71 0.35
C LEU A 20 -11.77 -20.12 0.29
N HIS A 21 -10.53 -20.27 0.70
CA HIS A 21 -9.96 -21.57 1.04
C HIS A 21 -10.02 -21.78 2.57
N VAL A 22 -9.86 -23.02 3.01
CA VAL A 22 -10.00 -23.41 4.44
C VAL A 22 -9.06 -22.65 5.39
N GLY A 23 -7.96 -22.13 4.90
CA GLY A 23 -7.03 -21.31 5.70
C GLY A 23 -7.58 -19.97 6.13
N HIS A 24 -8.50 -19.36 5.36
CA HIS A 24 -9.10 -18.09 5.73
C HIS A 24 -9.94 -18.18 7.02
N PRO A 25 -10.94 -19.11 7.12
CA PRO A 25 -11.74 -19.24 8.32
C PRO A 25 -10.92 -19.59 9.57
N LEU A 26 -9.79 -20.27 9.42
CA LEU A 26 -8.97 -20.70 10.55
C LEU A 26 -8.58 -19.54 11.49
N GLY A 27 -8.12 -18.41 10.92
CA GLY A 27 -7.82 -17.22 11.70
C GLY A 27 -9.08 -16.47 12.14
N TYR A 28 -10.06 -16.35 11.24
CA TYR A 28 -11.27 -15.54 11.45
C TYR A 28 -12.19 -16.12 12.52
N ILE A 29 -12.22 -17.45 12.71
CA ILE A 29 -13.01 -18.08 13.77
C ILE A 29 -12.53 -17.61 15.15
N ALA A 30 -11.23 -17.56 15.38
CA ALA A 30 -10.68 -17.15 16.68
C ALA A 30 -11.02 -15.69 17.00
N SER A 31 -10.83 -14.78 16.07
CA SER A 31 -11.15 -13.36 16.24
C SER A 31 -12.64 -13.09 16.36
N ASP A 32 -13.49 -13.84 15.64
CA ASP A 32 -14.95 -13.73 15.76
C ASP A 32 -15.44 -14.18 17.13
N ILE A 33 -14.95 -15.34 17.64
CA ILE A 33 -15.28 -15.79 18.99
C ILE A 33 -14.88 -14.75 20.03
N TYR A 34 -13.67 -14.21 19.91
CA TYR A 34 -13.18 -13.20 20.85
C TYR A 34 -13.96 -11.88 20.76
N SER A 35 -14.32 -11.47 19.57
CA SER A 35 -15.16 -10.31 19.32
C SER A 35 -16.54 -10.45 19.98
N ARG A 36 -17.19 -11.63 19.83
CA ARG A 36 -18.48 -11.94 20.47
C ARG A 36 -18.34 -11.96 21.98
N TYR A 37 -17.31 -12.58 22.52
CA TYR A 37 -17.04 -12.57 23.96
C TYR A 37 -16.93 -11.16 24.51
N LYS A 38 -16.18 -10.28 23.86
CA LYS A 38 -16.04 -8.89 24.30
C LYS A 38 -17.37 -8.11 24.24
N ARG A 39 -18.21 -8.36 23.23
CA ARG A 39 -19.56 -7.77 23.16
C ARG A 39 -20.42 -8.23 24.36
N LEU A 40 -20.38 -9.51 24.70
CA LEU A 40 -21.08 -10.05 25.88
C LEU A 40 -20.56 -9.46 27.19
N CYS A 41 -19.27 -9.13 27.27
CA CYS A 41 -18.68 -8.43 28.39
C CYS A 41 -19.02 -6.92 28.45
N GLY A 42 -19.86 -6.41 27.55
CA GLY A 42 -20.34 -5.03 27.57
C GLY A 42 -19.45 -4.02 26.83
N TYR A 43 -18.46 -4.47 26.06
CA TYR A 43 -17.64 -3.59 25.23
C TYR A 43 -18.38 -3.13 23.96
N ASN A 44 -18.02 -1.94 23.48
CA ASN A 44 -18.35 -1.49 22.14
C ASN A 44 -17.24 -1.98 21.20
N VAL A 45 -17.52 -3.07 20.48
CA VAL A 45 -16.52 -3.77 19.67
C VAL A 45 -16.63 -3.34 18.22
N LEU A 46 -15.51 -2.87 17.64
CA LEU A 46 -15.32 -2.72 16.21
C LEU A 46 -14.56 -3.96 15.69
N HIS A 47 -15.22 -4.72 14.79
CA HIS A 47 -14.62 -5.86 14.11
C HIS A 47 -14.85 -5.71 12.59
N PRO A 48 -14.03 -4.86 11.92
CA PRO A 48 -14.14 -4.63 10.48
C PRO A 48 -13.60 -5.81 9.68
N MET A 49 -14.01 -5.85 8.41
CA MET A 49 -13.46 -6.73 7.40
C MET A 49 -13.23 -5.92 6.12
N GLY A 50 -12.42 -6.45 5.24
CA GLY A 50 -12.14 -5.85 3.96
C GLY A 50 -11.49 -6.81 2.99
N TYR A 51 -10.96 -6.26 1.90
CA TYR A 51 -10.33 -7.04 0.85
C TYR A 51 -9.06 -6.35 0.41
N ASP A 52 -7.96 -7.10 0.40
CA ASP A 52 -6.73 -6.68 -0.26
C ASP A 52 -6.86 -6.97 -1.76
N ALA A 53 -7.45 -6.02 -2.45
CA ALA A 53 -8.02 -6.21 -3.78
C ALA A 53 -7.23 -5.53 -4.90
N PHE A 54 -6.02 -5.04 -4.61
CA PHE A 54 -5.19 -4.31 -5.57
C PHE A 54 -3.90 -5.10 -5.83
N GLY A 55 -3.65 -5.49 -7.10
CA GLY A 55 -2.36 -6.10 -7.41
C GLY A 55 -2.32 -7.08 -8.58
N LEU A 56 -1.13 -7.63 -8.78
CA LEU A 56 -0.71 -8.41 -9.94
C LEU A 56 -1.61 -9.62 -10.31
N PRO A 57 -2.16 -10.43 -9.39
CA PRO A 57 -3.00 -11.56 -9.79
C PRO A 57 -4.25 -11.14 -10.56
N ALA A 58 -4.90 -10.04 -10.18
CA ALA A 58 -6.06 -9.51 -10.91
C ALA A 58 -5.65 -8.97 -12.29
N GLU A 59 -4.49 -8.32 -12.38
CA GLU A 59 -3.95 -7.80 -13.63
C GLU A 59 -3.56 -8.91 -14.60
N GLN A 60 -2.89 -9.96 -14.13
CA GLN A 60 -2.53 -11.12 -14.95
C GLN A 60 -3.77 -11.85 -15.48
N TYR A 61 -4.79 -12.01 -14.64
CA TYR A 61 -6.05 -12.60 -15.08
C TYR A 61 -6.75 -11.73 -16.15
N ALA A 62 -6.69 -10.42 -15.99
CA ALA A 62 -7.21 -9.48 -16.98
C ALA A 62 -6.51 -9.60 -18.33
N ILE A 63 -5.17 -9.71 -18.34
CA ILE A 63 -4.37 -9.92 -19.55
C ILE A 63 -4.78 -11.24 -20.25
N GLN A 64 -4.92 -12.31 -19.47
CA GLN A 64 -5.28 -13.64 -20.01
C GLN A 64 -6.70 -13.71 -20.59
N THR A 65 -7.64 -13.00 -19.99
CA THR A 65 -9.07 -13.11 -20.31
C THR A 65 -9.61 -11.94 -21.12
N GLY A 66 -8.84 -10.86 -21.27
CA GLY A 66 -9.30 -9.62 -21.91
C GLY A 66 -10.35 -8.86 -21.09
N GLN A 67 -10.56 -9.22 -19.81
CA GLN A 67 -11.48 -8.53 -18.91
C GLN A 67 -10.76 -7.48 -18.07
N HIS A 68 -11.41 -6.34 -17.83
CA HIS A 68 -10.89 -5.35 -16.91
C HIS A 68 -10.77 -5.92 -15.48
N PRO A 69 -9.64 -5.70 -14.75
CA PRO A 69 -9.41 -6.27 -13.41
C PRO A 69 -10.56 -6.03 -12.43
N ALA A 70 -11.17 -4.85 -12.46
CA ALA A 70 -12.28 -4.50 -11.58
C ALA A 70 -13.46 -5.46 -11.68
N VAL A 71 -13.79 -5.95 -12.90
CA VAL A 71 -14.94 -6.85 -13.10
C VAL A 71 -14.74 -8.17 -12.35
N THR A 72 -13.56 -8.75 -12.43
CA THR A 72 -13.24 -10.00 -11.75
C THR A 72 -13.14 -9.77 -10.24
N THR A 73 -12.49 -8.69 -9.82
CA THR A 73 -12.34 -8.32 -8.41
C THR A 73 -13.71 -8.16 -7.74
N GLU A 74 -14.64 -7.45 -8.34
CA GLU A 74 -16.01 -7.28 -7.79
C GLU A 74 -16.73 -8.63 -7.65
N LYS A 75 -16.65 -9.50 -8.64
CA LYS A 75 -17.26 -10.85 -8.57
C LYS A 75 -16.66 -11.67 -7.42
N ASN A 76 -15.34 -11.63 -7.26
CA ASN A 76 -14.65 -12.35 -6.23
C ASN A 76 -15.00 -11.80 -4.84
N ILE A 77 -15.00 -10.48 -4.66
CA ILE A 77 -15.43 -9.83 -3.42
C ILE A 77 -16.84 -10.25 -3.03
N ALA A 78 -17.79 -10.18 -3.98
CA ALA A 78 -19.16 -10.60 -3.73
C ALA A 78 -19.23 -12.06 -3.27
N ARG A 79 -18.45 -12.94 -3.90
CA ARG A 79 -18.39 -14.35 -3.52
C ARG A 79 -17.77 -14.58 -2.13
N TYR A 80 -16.68 -13.90 -1.82
CA TYR A 80 -16.05 -13.95 -0.50
C TYR A 80 -17.00 -13.47 0.58
N ARG A 81 -17.68 -12.37 0.33
CA ARG A 81 -18.68 -11.81 1.24
C ARG A 81 -19.80 -12.79 1.52
N GLU A 82 -20.38 -13.39 0.48
CA GLU A 82 -21.43 -14.41 0.60
C GLU A 82 -20.98 -15.59 1.47
N GLN A 83 -19.73 -16.04 1.29
CA GLN A 83 -19.19 -17.16 2.06
C GLN A 83 -18.96 -16.81 3.52
N LEU A 84 -18.39 -15.60 3.80
CA LEU A 84 -18.20 -15.12 5.17
C LEU A 84 -19.54 -14.94 5.91
N ASP A 85 -20.56 -14.44 5.23
CA ASP A 85 -21.91 -14.32 5.77
C ASP A 85 -22.54 -15.70 6.06
N LYS A 86 -22.36 -16.69 5.19
CA LYS A 86 -22.85 -18.07 5.40
C LYS A 86 -22.19 -18.77 6.58
N ILE A 87 -20.93 -18.50 6.86
CA ILE A 87 -20.24 -19.00 8.06
C ILE A 87 -20.80 -18.30 9.32
N GLY A 88 -21.35 -17.11 9.18
CA GLY A 88 -22.01 -16.37 10.25
C GLY A 88 -21.05 -15.52 11.07
N PHE A 89 -19.95 -15.05 10.50
CA PHE A 89 -19.05 -14.10 11.17
C PHE A 89 -19.74 -12.77 11.50
N CYS A 90 -19.39 -12.17 12.64
CA CYS A 90 -20.01 -10.94 13.15
C CYS A 90 -19.23 -9.67 12.74
N TYR A 91 -18.82 -9.58 11.50
CA TYR A 91 -18.13 -8.41 10.99
C TYR A 91 -19.01 -7.16 10.91
N ASP A 92 -18.42 -6.00 11.11
CA ASP A 92 -19.06 -4.70 10.88
C ASP A 92 -18.89 -4.30 9.40
N TRP A 93 -19.79 -4.78 8.57
CA TRP A 93 -19.77 -4.54 7.14
C TRP A 93 -19.99 -3.07 6.74
N ASN A 94 -20.50 -2.22 7.62
CA ASN A 94 -20.55 -0.78 7.39
C ASN A 94 -19.15 -0.14 7.44
N ARG A 95 -18.17 -0.90 7.88
CA ARG A 95 -16.77 -0.53 7.94
C ARG A 95 -15.91 -1.40 7.00
N GLU A 96 -16.54 -1.96 5.95
CA GLU A 96 -15.83 -2.68 4.91
C GLU A 96 -14.80 -1.79 4.23
N VAL A 97 -13.60 -2.33 3.98
CA VAL A 97 -12.49 -1.65 3.33
C VAL A 97 -12.08 -2.44 2.09
N ARG A 98 -11.86 -1.74 0.99
CA ARG A 98 -11.34 -2.29 -0.25
C ARG A 98 -10.12 -1.50 -0.67
N THR A 99 -8.96 -2.15 -0.75
CA THR A 99 -7.71 -1.44 -1.07
C THR A 99 -7.67 -0.89 -2.49
N CYS A 100 -8.52 -1.40 -3.38
CA CYS A 100 -8.68 -0.93 -4.76
C CYS A 100 -9.59 0.30 -4.91
N ASP A 101 -10.26 0.75 -3.86
CA ASP A 101 -11.08 1.94 -3.92
C ASP A 101 -10.20 3.21 -3.96
N PRO A 102 -10.51 4.20 -4.84
CA PRO A 102 -9.74 5.44 -4.94
C PRO A 102 -9.59 6.18 -3.60
N GLU A 103 -10.64 6.18 -2.78
CA GLU A 103 -10.64 6.80 -1.46
C GLU A 103 -9.64 6.14 -0.49
N TYR A 104 -9.30 4.86 -0.73
CA TYR A 104 -8.30 4.15 0.04
C TYR A 104 -6.89 4.38 -0.53
N TYR A 105 -6.64 4.03 -1.79
CA TYR A 105 -5.30 4.03 -2.35
C TYR A 105 -4.73 5.42 -2.60
N LYS A 106 -5.54 6.48 -2.65
CA LYS A 106 -5.03 7.86 -2.75
C LYS A 106 -3.99 8.21 -1.68
N TRP A 107 -4.11 7.62 -0.49
CA TRP A 107 -3.16 7.85 0.59
C TRP A 107 -1.83 7.13 0.37
N THR A 108 -1.86 5.94 -0.23
CA THR A 108 -0.66 5.24 -0.67
C THR A 108 0.06 6.02 -1.76
N GLN A 109 -0.69 6.53 -2.74
CA GLN A 109 -0.15 7.40 -3.78
C GLN A 109 0.43 8.69 -3.20
N TRP A 110 -0.25 9.32 -2.25
CA TRP A 110 0.25 10.50 -1.57
C TRP A 110 1.55 10.22 -0.83
N ALA A 111 1.64 9.14 -0.09
CA ALA A 111 2.85 8.74 0.61
C ALA A 111 4.00 8.48 -0.36
N PHE A 112 3.73 7.76 -1.46
CA PHE A 112 4.70 7.56 -2.53
C PHE A 112 5.22 8.87 -3.11
N LEU A 113 4.33 9.80 -3.46
CA LEU A 113 4.73 11.11 -4.01
C LEU A 113 5.57 11.91 -3.03
N LYS A 114 5.29 11.80 -1.73
CA LYS A 114 6.12 12.43 -0.70
C LYS A 114 7.52 11.84 -0.65
N MET A 115 7.65 10.53 -0.68
CA MET A 115 8.96 9.86 -0.74
C MET A 115 9.68 10.19 -2.05
N PHE A 116 9.00 10.06 -3.17
CA PHE A 116 9.55 10.31 -4.50
C PHE A 116 10.10 11.73 -4.70
N ALA A 117 9.53 12.72 -4.01
CA ALA A 117 10.01 14.09 -4.01
C ALA A 117 11.24 14.32 -3.09
N HIS A 118 11.79 13.27 -2.48
CA HIS A 118 12.89 13.40 -1.53
C HIS A 118 14.01 12.40 -1.83
N TYR A 119 15.19 12.73 -1.31
CA TYR A 119 16.33 11.83 -1.19
C TYR A 119 16.74 11.68 0.28
N TYR A 120 17.52 10.67 0.63
CA TYR A 120 18.05 10.48 1.99
C TYR A 120 19.48 10.97 2.09
N ASP A 121 19.70 12.02 2.87
CA ASP A 121 21.02 12.54 3.22
C ASP A 121 21.60 11.71 4.37
N ARG A 122 22.67 10.97 4.10
CA ARG A 122 23.33 10.09 5.08
C ARG A 122 24.07 10.87 6.16
N LYS A 123 24.61 12.03 5.81
CA LYS A 123 25.35 12.90 6.74
C LYS A 123 24.42 13.50 7.79
N GLU A 124 23.27 14.01 7.36
CA GLU A 124 22.27 14.59 8.26
C GLU A 124 21.25 13.57 8.76
N GLN A 125 21.26 12.34 8.24
CA GLN A 125 20.36 11.22 8.60
C GLN A 125 18.88 11.59 8.47
N LYS A 126 18.52 12.29 7.40
CA LYS A 126 17.13 12.70 7.14
C LYS A 126 16.80 12.74 5.66
N ALA A 127 15.51 12.69 5.36
CA ALA A 127 14.99 12.98 4.02
C ALA A 127 15.05 14.49 3.73
N LYS A 128 15.51 14.85 2.53
CA LYS A 128 15.56 16.22 2.01
C LYS A 128 14.88 16.30 0.65
N PRO A 129 14.34 17.46 0.28
CA PRO A 129 13.78 17.67 -1.06
C PRO A 129 14.78 17.33 -2.16
N ILE A 130 14.32 16.65 -3.20
CA ILE A 130 15.19 16.24 -4.33
C ILE A 130 15.75 17.44 -5.07
N GLU A 131 15.05 18.57 -5.01
CA GLU A 131 15.47 19.84 -5.61
C GLU A 131 16.81 20.34 -5.04
N GLU A 132 17.08 20.12 -3.75
CA GLU A 132 18.38 20.48 -3.14
C GLU A 132 19.53 19.70 -3.81
N LEU A 133 19.27 18.44 -4.17
CA LEU A 133 20.25 17.61 -4.86
C LEU A 133 20.43 18.07 -6.32
N VAL A 134 19.36 18.49 -6.99
CA VAL A 134 19.40 19.07 -8.35
C VAL A 134 20.26 20.33 -8.37
N GLU A 135 20.06 21.22 -7.40
CA GLU A 135 20.85 22.45 -7.27
C GLU A 135 22.32 22.14 -6.99
N HIS A 136 22.59 21.17 -6.12
CA HIS A 136 23.94 20.72 -5.84
C HIS A 136 24.64 20.15 -7.08
N PHE A 137 23.96 19.27 -7.83
CA PHE A 137 24.49 18.70 -9.06
C PHE A 137 24.79 19.76 -10.12
N ALA A 138 23.94 20.78 -10.21
CA ALA A 138 24.15 21.88 -11.13
C ALA A 138 25.40 22.74 -10.80
N ALA A 139 25.73 22.84 -9.51
CA ALA A 139 26.87 23.65 -9.04
C ALA A 139 28.17 22.84 -8.91
N HIS A 140 28.11 21.59 -8.47
CA HIS A 140 29.27 20.81 -8.02
C HIS A 140 29.33 19.38 -8.59
N GLY A 141 28.33 18.96 -9.36
CA GLY A 141 28.21 17.55 -9.74
C GLY A 141 27.97 16.66 -8.52
N THR A 142 28.60 15.49 -8.50
CA THR A 142 28.48 14.55 -7.36
C THR A 142 29.51 14.80 -6.25
N GLU A 143 30.36 15.83 -6.36
CA GLU A 143 31.37 16.14 -5.36
C GLU A 143 30.72 16.51 -4.02
N GLY A 144 31.13 15.84 -2.94
CA GLY A 144 30.63 16.11 -1.58
C GLY A 144 29.24 15.58 -1.28
N VAL A 145 28.59 14.87 -2.20
CA VAL A 145 27.28 14.24 -1.98
C VAL A 145 27.45 12.96 -1.17
N ASP A 146 26.76 12.89 -0.02
CA ASP A 146 26.62 11.67 0.79
C ASP A 146 25.14 11.32 0.93
N ALA A 147 24.56 10.89 -0.18
CA ALA A 147 23.16 10.51 -0.28
C ALA A 147 23.01 8.99 -0.48
N ALA A 148 21.89 8.43 -0.01
CA ALA A 148 21.54 7.07 -0.36
C ALA A 148 21.24 6.99 -1.86
N CYS A 149 21.80 6.00 -2.54
CA CYS A 149 21.59 5.76 -3.95
C CYS A 149 21.60 4.26 -4.26
N THR A 150 20.92 3.87 -5.32
CA THR A 150 20.90 2.48 -5.81
C THR A 150 22.17 2.14 -6.61
N THR A 151 22.70 3.13 -7.31
CA THR A 151 23.94 2.99 -8.09
C THR A 151 24.79 4.23 -7.88
N GLU A 152 26.07 4.02 -7.48
CA GLU A 152 27.01 5.13 -7.36
C GLU A 152 27.33 5.70 -8.75
N MET A 153 27.21 7.01 -8.85
CA MET A 153 27.51 7.75 -10.08
C MET A 153 28.48 8.87 -9.76
N ASN A 154 29.37 9.14 -10.73
CA ASN A 154 30.32 10.25 -10.63
C ASN A 154 30.23 11.09 -11.89
N PHE A 155 29.90 12.37 -11.74
CA PHE A 155 29.85 13.35 -12.82
C PHE A 155 30.12 14.75 -12.31
N THR A 156 30.63 15.61 -13.19
CA THR A 156 30.87 17.02 -12.90
C THR A 156 29.62 17.87 -13.15
N ALA A 157 29.62 19.12 -12.67
CA ALA A 157 28.55 20.09 -12.97
C ALA A 157 28.37 20.31 -14.49
N GLU A 158 29.47 20.32 -15.24
CA GLU A 158 29.43 20.45 -16.69
C GLU A 158 28.74 19.25 -17.35
N GLN A 159 29.09 18.04 -16.92
CA GLN A 159 28.44 16.81 -17.41
C GLN A 159 26.95 16.77 -17.06
N TRP A 160 26.57 17.18 -15.83
CA TRP A 160 25.17 17.34 -15.44
C TRP A 160 24.44 18.35 -16.34
N GLY A 161 25.09 19.49 -16.62
CA GLY A 161 24.56 20.53 -17.51
C GLY A 161 24.33 20.05 -18.95
N ALA A 162 25.18 19.13 -19.44
CA ALA A 162 25.08 18.56 -20.78
C ALA A 162 24.01 17.43 -20.90
N MET A 163 23.51 16.88 -19.79
CA MET A 163 22.47 15.84 -19.79
C MET A 163 21.14 16.41 -20.28
N SER A 164 20.42 15.63 -21.08
CA SER A 164 19.02 15.87 -21.39
C SER A 164 18.14 15.77 -20.14
N GLU A 165 16.92 16.28 -20.19
CA GLU A 165 15.95 16.18 -19.09
C GLU A 165 15.68 14.72 -18.71
N ALA A 166 15.56 13.82 -19.68
CA ALA A 166 15.35 12.39 -19.45
C ALA A 166 16.54 11.73 -18.73
N GLU A 167 17.76 12.08 -19.09
CA GLU A 167 18.99 11.56 -18.46
C GLU A 167 19.12 12.07 -17.03
N ARG A 168 18.80 13.35 -16.77
CA ARG A 168 18.77 13.91 -15.43
C ARG A 168 17.74 13.21 -14.55
N GLU A 169 16.52 13.01 -15.06
CA GLU A 169 15.49 12.30 -14.29
C GLU A 169 15.88 10.85 -14.01
N GLN A 170 16.46 10.15 -14.98
CA GLN A 170 16.97 8.80 -14.75
C GLN A 170 18.10 8.75 -13.71
N THR A 171 18.95 9.77 -13.68
CA THR A 171 19.98 9.92 -12.65
C THR A 171 19.35 10.15 -11.28
N LEU A 172 18.36 11.06 -11.19
CA LEU A 172 17.66 11.35 -9.93
C LEU A 172 16.90 10.15 -9.37
N GLN A 173 16.38 9.27 -10.21
CA GLN A 173 15.72 8.05 -9.76
C GLN A 173 16.61 7.15 -8.90
N ASN A 174 17.95 7.21 -9.06
CA ASN A 174 18.88 6.48 -8.20
C ASN A 174 18.89 7.01 -6.75
N TYR A 175 18.47 8.24 -6.52
CA TYR A 175 18.54 8.94 -5.24
C TYR A 175 17.17 9.11 -4.57
N ARG A 176 16.06 9.00 -5.35
CA ARG A 176 14.70 9.14 -4.81
C ARG A 176 14.38 8.03 -3.79
N LEU A 177 13.60 8.40 -2.77
CA LEU A 177 13.13 7.47 -1.73
C LEU A 177 11.95 6.61 -2.21
#